data_7894a89aa7238cbc86cae193771a5669
#
_entry.id   7894a89aa7238cbc86cae193771a5669
#
_cell.length_a   1.000
_cell.length_b   1.000
_cell.length_c   1.000
_cell.angle_alpha   90.00
_cell.angle_beta   90.00
_cell.angle_gamma   90.00
#
_symmetry.space_group_name_H-M   'P 1'
#
loop_
_entity.id
_entity.type
_entity.pdbx_description
1 polymer ?
#
loop_
_entity_poly.entity_id
_entity_poly.type
_entity_poly.pdbx_seq_one_letter_code
_entity_poly.pdbx_strand_id
1 'polypeptide(L)'
;ELVVAEAGSSPVIFMGHGSEHAADENYERLECVLAQVTENDVYVATVEGSVTIDDVIGRVRTSRHKSGRVLVAPFMLVAGDHANHDMAGEEDSFAAALREAGYEPVCLLKGIGEYEPVRECYFRHLRHCMGTLYGIGVGPGDPELVTVKALRCMEESDLIVLPAADPAGCHAYQIARKAYPGIEKKELVCLPFPMTKEEEKLRRAHEEIFARIASYLTEGKIVAFLTIGDPSVYSTYGYIHRRIAAWGGNVKMISGVPSFCAAAASLGISLGDNRDEIHVIPGSYEVEETMALSGTRVYMKSGKSLAHLKALLEEQQKEKKMSVYCVENCGMADERIRLGVEALGESGSYLTTLIVKDDEEVV
;
A
#
# COMPACT_ATOMS: atom_id res chain seq x y z
N GLU A 1 -16.82 21.24 11.52
CA GLU A 1 -15.88 22.37 11.70
C GLU A 1 -15.94 23.35 10.51
N LEU A 2 -15.81 22.90 9.23
CA LEU A 2 -15.78 23.79 8.06
C LEU A 2 -17.06 24.64 7.92
N VAL A 3 -18.24 24.03 8.06
CA VAL A 3 -19.53 24.72 8.02
C VAL A 3 -19.66 25.68 9.19
N VAL A 4 -19.26 25.26 10.38
CA VAL A 4 -19.33 26.09 11.59
C VAL A 4 -18.38 27.29 11.51
N ALA A 5 -17.21 27.12 10.88
CA ALA A 5 -16.29 28.25 10.67
C ALA A 5 -16.88 29.38 9.82
N GLU A 6 -17.80 29.07 8.89
CA GLU A 6 -18.53 30.08 8.10
C GLU A 6 -19.59 30.84 8.91
N ALA A 7 -20.05 30.26 10.03
CA ALA A 7 -21.06 30.86 10.89
C ALA A 7 -20.49 32.00 11.78
N GLY A 8 -19.19 32.03 12.02
CA GLY A 8 -18.57 32.87 13.04
C GLY A 8 -19.13 32.54 14.41
N SER A 9 -19.81 33.48 15.08
CA SER A 9 -20.48 33.28 16.38
C SER A 9 -21.98 33.01 16.26
N SER A 10 -22.51 32.86 15.05
CA SER A 10 -23.95 32.64 14.84
C SER A 10 -24.35 31.20 15.15
N PRO A 11 -25.56 30.93 15.61
CA PRO A 11 -26.10 29.58 15.68
C PRO A 11 -26.10 28.89 14.32
N VAL A 12 -25.93 27.58 14.31
CA VAL A 12 -25.92 26.76 13.10
C VAL A 12 -27.05 25.74 13.19
N ILE A 13 -27.86 25.67 12.14
CA ILE A 13 -28.90 24.64 11.97
C ILE A 13 -28.49 23.73 10.83
N PHE A 14 -28.30 22.45 11.09
CA PHE A 14 -28.16 21.44 10.05
C PHE A 14 -29.53 20.88 9.69
N MET A 15 -29.86 20.90 8.40
CA MET A 15 -31.09 20.32 7.85
C MET A 15 -30.82 18.89 7.41
N GLY A 16 -31.39 17.91 8.10
CA GLY A 16 -31.43 16.52 7.70
C GLY A 16 -32.69 16.20 6.88
N HIS A 17 -32.70 15.10 6.12
CA HIS A 17 -33.89 14.62 5.45
C HIS A 17 -34.96 14.19 6.47
N GLY A 18 -34.53 13.39 7.46
CA GLY A 18 -35.45 12.77 8.42
C GLY A 18 -36.13 11.53 7.85
N SER A 19 -36.88 10.84 8.70
CA SER A 19 -37.73 9.71 8.34
C SER A 19 -38.65 9.36 9.49
N GLU A 20 -39.73 8.61 9.23
CA GLU A 20 -40.56 8.00 10.28
C GLU A 20 -39.94 6.79 10.96
N HIS A 21 -38.70 6.41 10.58
CA HIS A 21 -38.01 5.21 11.04
C HIS A 21 -37.17 5.50 12.31
N ALA A 22 -36.93 4.47 13.15
CA ALA A 22 -36.11 4.58 14.37
C ALA A 22 -34.68 5.14 14.10
N ALA A 23 -34.20 5.12 12.84
CA ALA A 23 -32.95 5.74 12.45
C ALA A 23 -32.92 7.26 12.62
N ASP A 24 -34.08 7.91 12.80
CA ASP A 24 -34.18 9.36 13.02
C ASP A 24 -33.50 9.79 14.35
N GLU A 25 -33.42 8.91 15.35
CA GLU A 25 -32.68 9.13 16.59
C GLU A 25 -31.19 9.48 16.34
N ASN A 26 -30.63 9.12 15.17
CA ASN A 26 -29.26 9.46 14.84
C ASN A 26 -29.03 10.98 14.66
N TYR A 27 -30.07 11.75 14.35
CA TYR A 27 -29.98 13.21 14.26
C TYR A 27 -29.78 13.85 15.64
N GLU A 28 -30.44 13.32 16.68
CA GLU A 28 -30.24 13.78 18.06
C GLU A 28 -28.80 13.45 18.53
N ARG A 29 -28.31 12.23 18.20
CA ARG A 29 -26.93 11.85 18.50
C ARG A 29 -25.92 12.72 17.76
N LEU A 30 -26.21 13.08 16.50
CA LEU A 30 -25.38 13.98 15.71
C LEU A 30 -25.28 15.35 16.38
N GLU A 31 -26.39 15.91 16.83
CA GLU A 31 -26.42 17.20 17.52
C GLU A 31 -25.57 17.16 18.81
N CYS A 32 -25.72 16.09 19.61
CA CYS A 32 -24.89 15.88 20.82
C CYS A 32 -23.39 15.84 20.50
N VAL A 33 -23.00 15.16 19.43
CA VAL A 33 -21.58 15.08 19.01
C VAL A 33 -21.08 16.43 18.52
N LEU A 34 -21.86 17.14 17.71
CA LEU A 34 -21.48 18.45 17.19
C LEU A 34 -21.31 19.47 18.33
N ALA A 35 -22.18 19.45 19.33
CA ALA A 35 -22.07 20.29 20.50
C ALA A 35 -20.79 20.06 21.34
N GLN A 36 -20.15 18.90 21.21
CA GLN A 36 -18.88 18.61 21.90
C GLN A 36 -17.64 19.09 21.12
N VAL A 37 -17.77 19.32 19.82
CA VAL A 37 -16.62 19.65 18.95
C VAL A 37 -16.63 21.10 18.46
N THR A 38 -17.60 21.89 18.87
CA THR A 38 -17.69 23.33 18.53
C THR A 38 -18.21 24.15 19.71
N GLU A 39 -17.78 25.43 19.76
CA GLU A 39 -18.28 26.41 20.73
C GLU A 39 -19.59 27.05 20.27
N ASN A 40 -19.97 26.92 19.01
CA ASN A 40 -21.23 27.44 18.47
C ASN A 40 -22.41 26.64 19.00
N ASP A 41 -23.56 27.28 19.13
CA ASP A 41 -24.81 26.58 19.34
C ASP A 41 -25.22 25.92 18.04
N VAL A 42 -25.21 24.58 18.01
CA VAL A 42 -25.54 23.77 16.84
C VAL A 42 -26.82 22.99 17.10
N TYR A 43 -27.68 22.99 16.12
CA TYR A 43 -28.97 22.31 16.14
C TYR A 43 -29.15 21.46 14.88
N VAL A 44 -29.97 20.43 14.97
CA VAL A 44 -30.39 19.63 13.82
C VAL A 44 -31.90 19.66 13.73
N ALA A 45 -32.43 20.00 12.57
CA ALA A 45 -33.83 19.87 12.22
C ALA A 45 -33.99 18.99 10.96
N THR A 46 -35.15 18.37 10.79
CA THR A 46 -35.39 17.44 9.69
C THR A 46 -36.60 17.90 8.88
N VAL A 47 -36.60 17.55 7.58
CA VAL A 47 -37.76 17.85 6.67
C VAL A 47 -38.90 16.89 6.96
N GLU A 48 -38.63 15.58 7.05
CA GLU A 48 -39.64 14.52 7.18
C GLU A 48 -39.54 13.75 8.52
N GLY A 49 -38.69 14.20 9.45
CA GLY A 49 -38.47 13.52 10.72
C GLY A 49 -39.19 14.16 11.92
N SER A 50 -38.82 13.71 13.11
CA SER A 50 -39.48 14.06 14.36
C SER A 50 -39.11 15.45 14.90
N VAL A 51 -37.94 16.01 14.50
CA VAL A 51 -37.46 17.31 14.97
C VAL A 51 -37.73 18.36 13.89
N THR A 52 -38.72 19.19 14.09
CA THR A 52 -39.11 20.20 13.11
C THR A 52 -38.29 21.48 13.23
N ILE A 53 -38.35 22.35 12.21
CA ILE A 53 -37.74 23.67 12.27
C ILE A 53 -38.34 24.55 13.40
N ASP A 54 -39.63 24.43 13.67
CA ASP A 54 -40.28 25.19 14.72
C ASP A 54 -39.79 24.81 16.13
N ASP A 55 -39.57 23.52 16.36
CA ASP A 55 -38.95 23.03 17.61
C ASP A 55 -37.56 23.65 17.80
N VAL A 56 -36.79 23.69 16.73
CA VAL A 56 -35.42 24.25 16.76
C VAL A 56 -35.45 25.78 16.92
N ILE A 57 -36.38 26.50 16.31
CA ILE A 57 -36.50 27.95 16.50
C ILE A 57 -36.79 28.28 17.99
N GLY A 58 -37.60 27.45 18.65
CA GLY A 58 -37.85 27.58 20.09
C GLY A 58 -36.56 27.50 20.91
N ARG A 59 -35.65 26.62 20.53
CA ARG A 59 -34.35 26.41 21.17
C ARG A 59 -33.33 27.49 20.81
N VAL A 60 -33.31 27.98 19.59
CA VAL A 60 -32.44 29.09 19.14
C VAL A 60 -32.71 30.36 19.93
N ARG A 61 -33.97 30.64 20.32
CA ARG A 61 -34.36 31.77 21.18
C ARG A 61 -33.67 31.74 22.54
N THR A 62 -33.30 30.57 23.03
CA THR A 62 -32.56 30.37 24.32
C THR A 62 -31.07 30.23 24.14
N SER A 63 -30.57 30.33 22.90
CA SER A 63 -29.15 30.24 22.55
C SER A 63 -28.29 31.22 23.36
N ARG A 64 -27.07 30.82 23.65
CA ARG A 64 -26.07 31.67 24.30
C ARG A 64 -25.62 32.81 23.36
N HIS A 65 -25.61 32.57 22.06
CA HIS A 65 -25.21 33.54 21.06
C HIS A 65 -26.44 34.31 20.57
N LYS A 66 -26.59 35.56 21.03
CA LYS A 66 -27.69 36.45 20.66
C LYS A 66 -27.47 37.11 19.30
N SER A 67 -27.14 36.32 18.31
CA SER A 67 -27.05 36.78 16.91
C SER A 67 -28.45 36.83 16.30
N GLY A 68 -28.78 37.90 15.60
CA GLY A 68 -29.99 37.94 14.75
C GLY A 68 -29.81 37.09 13.49
N ARG A 69 -28.62 36.58 13.22
CA ARG A 69 -28.26 35.77 12.07
C ARG A 69 -28.16 34.30 12.45
N VAL A 70 -28.67 33.41 11.59
CA VAL A 70 -28.60 31.95 11.76
C VAL A 70 -28.09 31.33 10.49
N LEU A 71 -27.05 30.50 10.58
CA LEU A 71 -26.53 29.73 9.44
C LEU A 71 -27.36 28.46 9.30
N VAL A 72 -27.82 28.14 8.09
CA VAL A 72 -28.52 26.89 7.77
C VAL A 72 -27.73 26.14 6.70
N ALA A 73 -27.45 24.88 6.92
CA ALA A 73 -26.68 24.05 6.00
C ALA A 73 -27.29 22.64 5.89
N PRO A 74 -27.29 22.02 4.69
CA PRO A 74 -27.83 20.68 4.54
C PRO A 74 -26.87 19.65 5.12
N PHE A 75 -27.40 18.74 5.94
CA PHE A 75 -26.68 17.54 6.36
C PHE A 75 -27.06 16.37 5.43
N MET A 76 -26.91 16.61 4.15
CA MET A 76 -27.18 15.67 3.05
C MET A 76 -25.98 15.62 2.12
N LEU A 77 -25.77 14.48 1.47
CA LEU A 77 -24.60 14.27 0.61
C LEU A 77 -24.53 15.30 -0.53
N VAL A 78 -25.72 15.64 -1.08
CA VAL A 78 -25.88 16.61 -2.18
C VAL A 78 -26.86 17.69 -1.75
N ALA A 79 -26.57 18.93 -2.08
CA ALA A 79 -27.51 20.04 -1.95
C ALA A 79 -28.48 20.03 -3.17
N GLY A 80 -29.47 19.13 -3.15
CA GLY A 80 -30.48 18.95 -4.19
C GLY A 80 -31.74 19.77 -3.93
N ASP A 81 -32.91 19.23 -4.37
CA ASP A 81 -34.21 19.89 -4.28
C ASP A 81 -34.59 20.31 -2.86
N HIS A 82 -34.37 19.44 -1.86
CA HIS A 82 -34.60 19.77 -0.46
C HIS A 82 -33.79 20.98 0.02
N ALA A 83 -32.54 21.12 -0.39
CA ALA A 83 -31.75 22.27 -0.01
C ALA A 83 -32.19 23.55 -0.71
N ASN A 84 -32.71 23.47 -1.93
CA ASN A 84 -33.20 24.62 -2.67
C ASN A 84 -34.61 25.05 -2.27
N HIS A 85 -35.50 24.10 -2.00
CA HIS A 85 -36.90 24.37 -1.71
C HIS A 85 -37.20 24.34 -0.21
N ASP A 86 -36.94 23.22 0.48
CA ASP A 86 -37.32 23.08 1.89
C ASP A 86 -36.36 23.84 2.85
N MET A 87 -35.11 24.05 2.46
CA MET A 87 -34.17 24.82 3.27
C MET A 87 -34.20 26.32 2.92
N ALA A 88 -33.97 26.67 1.64
CA ALA A 88 -33.69 28.04 1.20
C ALA A 88 -34.87 28.70 0.45
N GLY A 89 -36.00 28.03 0.25
CA GLY A 89 -37.15 28.53 -0.43
C GLY A 89 -37.72 29.81 0.16
N GLU A 90 -38.59 30.49 -0.63
CA GLU A 90 -39.24 31.73 -0.18
C GLU A 90 -40.43 31.47 0.73
N GLU A 91 -41.14 30.36 0.51
CA GLU A 91 -42.31 29.91 1.28
C GLU A 91 -42.10 28.47 1.77
N ASP A 92 -42.75 28.09 2.85
CA ASP A 92 -42.76 26.72 3.43
C ASP A 92 -41.36 26.12 3.59
N SER A 93 -40.40 26.93 4.01
CA SER A 93 -38.98 26.52 4.15
C SER A 93 -38.40 26.88 5.50
N PHE A 94 -37.25 26.28 5.84
CA PHE A 94 -36.49 26.64 7.02
C PHE A 94 -36.15 28.14 7.05
N ALA A 95 -35.77 28.70 5.91
CA ALA A 95 -35.47 30.10 5.79
C ALA A 95 -36.67 30.98 6.00
N ALA A 96 -37.86 30.62 5.47
CA ALA A 96 -39.10 31.33 5.67
C ALA A 96 -39.51 31.35 7.16
N ALA A 97 -39.53 30.17 7.81
CA ALA A 97 -39.83 30.04 9.24
C ALA A 97 -38.89 30.86 10.15
N LEU A 98 -37.62 30.90 9.82
CA LEU A 98 -36.60 31.69 10.57
C LEU A 98 -36.87 33.21 10.36
N ARG A 99 -37.21 33.66 9.14
CA ARG A 99 -37.56 35.08 8.89
C ARG A 99 -38.79 35.50 9.67
N GLU A 100 -39.86 34.66 9.69
CA GLU A 100 -41.06 34.90 10.47
C GLU A 100 -40.75 34.98 11.97
N ALA A 101 -39.79 34.19 12.45
CA ALA A 101 -39.30 34.24 13.85
C ALA A 101 -38.41 35.43 14.16
N GLY A 102 -38.08 36.30 13.17
CA GLY A 102 -37.28 37.51 13.31
C GLY A 102 -35.76 37.30 13.18
N TYR A 103 -35.34 36.19 12.58
CA TYR A 103 -33.90 35.91 12.28
C TYR A 103 -33.60 36.21 10.82
N GLU A 104 -32.28 36.44 10.55
CA GLU A 104 -31.72 36.50 9.21
C GLU A 104 -31.07 35.14 8.85
N PRO A 105 -31.70 34.28 8.07
CA PRO A 105 -31.13 33.00 7.68
C PRO A 105 -30.09 33.19 6.59
N VAL A 106 -28.96 32.53 6.75
CA VAL A 106 -27.91 32.39 5.72
C VAL A 106 -27.82 30.92 5.33
N CYS A 107 -28.33 30.60 4.13
CA CYS A 107 -28.37 29.23 3.65
C CYS A 107 -27.11 28.89 2.84
N LEU A 108 -26.38 27.86 3.27
CA LEU A 108 -25.27 27.28 2.52
C LEU A 108 -25.80 26.16 1.60
N LEU A 109 -25.88 26.46 0.30
CA LEU A 109 -26.33 25.48 -0.71
C LEU A 109 -25.17 24.57 -1.12
N LYS A 110 -24.57 23.87 -0.15
CA LYS A 110 -23.43 22.99 -0.35
C LYS A 110 -23.62 21.69 0.43
N GLY A 111 -23.72 20.57 -0.28
CA GLY A 111 -23.88 19.26 0.33
C GLY A 111 -22.60 18.80 1.04
N ILE A 112 -22.74 17.93 2.05
CA ILE A 112 -21.56 17.43 2.81
C ILE A 112 -20.57 16.67 1.93
N GLY A 113 -21.02 16.06 0.81
CA GLY A 113 -20.13 15.39 -0.16
C GLY A 113 -19.22 16.31 -0.96
N GLU A 114 -19.47 17.62 -0.95
CA GLU A 114 -18.61 18.61 -1.59
C GLU A 114 -17.39 19.00 -0.72
N TYR A 115 -17.38 18.61 0.56
CA TYR A 115 -16.26 18.83 1.45
C TYR A 115 -15.25 17.68 1.34
N GLU A 116 -13.99 18.04 1.06
CA GLU A 116 -12.92 17.05 0.89
C GLU A 116 -12.76 16.09 2.08
N PRO A 117 -12.79 16.51 3.36
CA PRO A 117 -12.68 15.59 4.48
C PRO A 117 -13.80 14.55 4.55
N VAL A 118 -15.01 14.89 4.07
CA VAL A 118 -16.14 13.95 4.01
C VAL A 118 -15.89 12.93 2.90
N ARG A 119 -15.46 13.36 1.71
CA ARG A 119 -15.08 12.45 0.63
C ARG A 119 -13.98 11.50 1.04
N GLU A 120 -12.94 12.00 1.73
CA GLU A 120 -11.86 11.17 2.27
C GLU A 120 -12.37 10.13 3.28
N CYS A 121 -13.39 10.47 4.08
CA CYS A 121 -14.03 9.51 4.98
C CYS A 121 -14.70 8.37 4.21
N TYR A 122 -15.46 8.67 3.14
CA TYR A 122 -16.06 7.67 2.26
C TYR A 122 -14.99 6.82 1.56
N PHE A 123 -13.94 7.42 1.01
CA PHE A 123 -12.84 6.69 0.39
C PHE A 123 -12.14 5.77 1.40
N ARG A 124 -11.99 6.20 2.66
CA ARG A 124 -11.42 5.36 3.71
C ARG A 124 -12.29 4.12 3.97
N HIS A 125 -13.62 4.30 4.06
CA HIS A 125 -14.54 3.18 4.23
C HIS A 125 -14.51 2.23 3.03
N LEU A 126 -14.49 2.74 1.81
CA LEU A 126 -14.34 1.93 0.60
C LEU A 126 -13.05 1.12 0.61
N ARG A 127 -11.92 1.73 1.01
CA ARG A 127 -10.63 1.02 1.14
C ARG A 127 -10.69 -0.14 2.14
N HIS A 128 -11.47 -0.02 3.23
CA HIS A 128 -11.66 -1.12 4.18
C HIS A 128 -12.47 -2.28 3.60
N CYS A 129 -13.31 -2.03 2.61
CA CYS A 129 -14.07 -3.07 1.91
C CYS A 129 -13.26 -3.75 0.78
N MET A 130 -12.12 -3.18 0.38
CA MET A 130 -11.24 -3.77 -0.63
C MET A 130 -10.42 -4.90 -0.03
N GLY A 131 -10.10 -5.88 -0.87
CA GLY A 131 -9.17 -6.93 -0.54
C GLY A 131 -7.74 -6.42 -0.28
N THR A 132 -6.84 -7.33 0.03
CA THR A 132 -5.45 -7.00 0.35
C THR A 132 -4.49 -7.72 -0.61
N LEU A 133 -3.49 -6.99 -1.13
CA LEU A 133 -2.37 -7.56 -1.87
C LEU A 133 -1.20 -7.83 -0.92
N TYR A 134 -0.81 -9.08 -0.76
CA TYR A 134 0.42 -9.49 -0.11
C TYR A 134 1.51 -9.73 -1.15
N GLY A 135 2.64 -9.03 -1.06
CA GLY A 135 3.87 -9.41 -1.77
C GLY A 135 4.68 -10.32 -0.86
N ILE A 136 4.74 -11.59 -1.18
CA ILE A 136 5.30 -12.62 -0.31
C ILE A 136 6.66 -13.07 -0.82
N GLY A 137 7.71 -12.82 -0.02
CA GLY A 137 9.02 -13.41 -0.23
C GLY A 137 9.05 -14.87 0.23
N VAL A 138 9.42 -15.76 -0.69
CA VAL A 138 9.48 -17.19 -0.42
C VAL A 138 10.89 -17.71 -0.15
N GLY A 139 11.84 -16.81 0.09
CA GLY A 139 13.25 -17.20 0.24
C GLY A 139 13.93 -17.53 -1.10
N PRO A 140 15.22 -17.88 -1.08
CA PRO A 140 16.04 -18.00 -2.29
C PRO A 140 15.95 -19.37 -2.98
N GLY A 141 15.51 -20.43 -2.28
CA GLY A 141 15.52 -21.78 -2.84
C GLY A 141 15.08 -22.87 -1.87
N ASP A 142 15.62 -22.85 -0.65
CA ASP A 142 15.27 -23.80 0.40
C ASP A 142 13.86 -23.51 0.94
N PRO A 143 12.92 -24.48 0.87
CA PRO A 143 11.57 -24.31 1.41
C PRO A 143 11.53 -24.09 2.94
N GLU A 144 12.54 -24.52 3.70
CA GLU A 144 12.61 -24.26 5.13
C GLU A 144 12.95 -22.79 5.46
N LEU A 145 13.41 -22.02 4.49
CA LEU A 145 13.63 -20.57 4.61
C LEU A 145 12.37 -19.73 4.30
N VAL A 146 11.25 -20.36 4.04
CA VAL A 146 9.95 -19.67 3.95
C VAL A 146 9.50 -19.30 5.36
N THR A 147 9.24 -18.02 5.58
CA THR A 147 8.86 -17.55 6.91
C THR A 147 7.46 -18.05 7.32
N VAL A 148 7.23 -18.29 8.62
CA VAL A 148 5.92 -18.66 9.16
C VAL A 148 4.83 -17.66 8.77
N LYS A 149 5.19 -16.37 8.70
CA LYS A 149 4.26 -15.33 8.25
C LYS A 149 3.89 -15.47 6.78
N ALA A 150 4.85 -15.84 5.93
CA ALA A 150 4.61 -16.11 4.51
C ALA A 150 3.65 -17.28 4.31
N LEU A 151 3.86 -18.39 5.05
CA LEU A 151 2.96 -19.55 5.03
C LEU A 151 1.52 -19.17 5.39
N ARG A 152 1.35 -18.45 6.51
CA ARG A 152 0.02 -18.00 6.95
C ARG A 152 -0.65 -17.08 5.93
N CYS A 153 0.09 -16.10 5.37
CA CYS A 153 -0.48 -15.19 4.37
C CYS A 153 -0.86 -15.93 3.08
N MET A 154 -0.11 -16.97 2.66
CA MET A 154 -0.49 -17.81 1.53
C MET A 154 -1.76 -18.64 1.84
N GLU A 155 -1.88 -19.15 3.07
CA GLU A 155 -3.06 -19.89 3.52
C GLU A 155 -4.31 -19.04 3.56
N GLU A 156 -4.22 -17.81 4.07
CA GLU A 156 -5.32 -16.83 4.17
C GLU A 156 -5.74 -16.26 2.80
N SER A 157 -4.89 -16.36 1.76
CA SER A 157 -5.17 -15.76 0.46
C SER A 157 -6.19 -16.56 -0.35
N ASP A 158 -7.06 -15.86 -1.08
CA ASP A 158 -8.05 -16.46 -1.98
C ASP A 158 -7.40 -16.99 -3.26
N LEU A 159 -6.39 -16.25 -3.76
CA LEU A 159 -5.67 -16.62 -4.97
C LEU A 159 -4.18 -16.25 -4.89
N ILE A 160 -3.38 -16.95 -5.72
CA ILE A 160 -1.93 -16.78 -5.78
C ILE A 160 -1.54 -16.24 -7.17
N VAL A 161 -0.87 -15.11 -7.19
CA VAL A 161 -0.30 -14.51 -8.42
C VAL A 161 1.15 -14.94 -8.58
N LEU A 162 1.47 -15.45 -9.76
CA LEU A 162 2.79 -15.94 -10.15
C LEU A 162 3.37 -15.00 -11.23
N PRO A 163 4.57 -14.42 -11.04
CA PRO A 163 5.22 -13.57 -12.03
C PRO A 163 5.88 -14.39 -13.16
N ALA A 164 5.15 -15.32 -13.74
CA ALA A 164 5.62 -16.25 -14.76
C ALA A 164 4.49 -16.58 -15.75
N ALA A 165 4.85 -17.14 -16.90
CA ALA A 165 3.87 -17.57 -17.91
C ALA A 165 3.09 -18.82 -17.47
N ASP A 166 3.72 -19.68 -16.68
CA ASP A 166 3.13 -20.91 -16.16
C ASP A 166 3.72 -21.24 -14.77
N PRO A 167 3.04 -22.10 -13.97
CA PRO A 167 3.51 -22.48 -12.64
C PRO A 167 4.82 -23.28 -12.66
N ALA A 168 5.09 -24.06 -13.71
CA ALA A 168 6.29 -24.90 -13.79
C ALA A 168 7.55 -24.05 -13.93
N GLY A 169 7.48 -22.98 -14.70
CA GLY A 169 8.56 -21.98 -14.88
C GLY A 169 8.71 -20.98 -13.74
N CYS A 170 7.85 -21.00 -12.71
CA CYS A 170 7.90 -20.04 -11.62
C CYS A 170 8.71 -20.58 -10.43
N HIS A 171 9.98 -20.17 -10.29
CA HIS A 171 10.82 -20.58 -9.15
C HIS A 171 10.18 -20.27 -7.79
N ALA A 172 9.55 -19.11 -7.62
CA ALA A 172 8.88 -18.75 -6.37
C ALA A 172 7.75 -19.73 -6.03
N TYR A 173 6.98 -20.17 -7.02
CA TYR A 173 5.94 -21.15 -6.82
C TYR A 173 6.52 -22.53 -6.47
N GLN A 174 7.61 -22.95 -7.12
CA GLN A 174 8.25 -24.23 -6.84
C GLN A 174 8.76 -24.33 -5.40
N ILE A 175 9.28 -23.23 -4.86
CA ILE A 175 9.69 -23.13 -3.46
C ILE A 175 8.45 -23.17 -2.54
N ALA A 176 7.48 -22.29 -2.81
CA ALA A 176 6.26 -22.17 -2.01
C ALA A 176 5.48 -23.51 -1.93
N ARG A 177 5.37 -24.24 -3.05
CA ARG A 177 4.69 -25.52 -3.12
C ARG A 177 5.31 -26.59 -2.22
N LYS A 178 6.63 -26.61 -2.10
CA LYS A 178 7.34 -27.52 -1.20
C LYS A 178 7.11 -27.14 0.27
N ALA A 179 7.08 -25.84 0.59
CA ALA A 179 6.86 -25.36 1.96
C ALA A 179 5.38 -25.44 2.39
N TYR A 180 4.45 -25.25 1.46
CA TYR A 180 3.01 -25.23 1.68
C TYR A 180 2.28 -26.00 0.55
N PRO A 181 2.15 -27.33 0.65
CA PRO A 181 1.47 -28.13 -0.37
C PRO A 181 0.00 -27.76 -0.61
N GLY A 182 -0.66 -27.14 0.38
CA GLY A 182 -2.03 -26.62 0.25
C GLY A 182 -2.20 -25.54 -0.83
N ILE A 183 -1.11 -24.94 -1.30
CA ILE A 183 -1.11 -23.94 -2.37
C ILE A 183 -1.65 -24.49 -3.71
N GLU A 184 -1.52 -25.78 -3.96
CA GLU A 184 -2.02 -26.45 -5.18
C GLU A 184 -3.56 -26.44 -5.29
N LYS A 185 -4.25 -26.20 -4.17
CA LYS A 185 -5.72 -26.09 -4.13
C LYS A 185 -6.21 -24.65 -4.35
N LYS A 186 -5.30 -23.68 -4.38
CA LYS A 186 -5.62 -22.26 -4.60
C LYS A 186 -5.76 -21.95 -6.08
N GLU A 187 -6.53 -20.94 -6.40
CA GLU A 187 -6.55 -20.37 -7.74
C GLU A 187 -5.17 -19.77 -8.05
N LEU A 188 -4.53 -20.24 -9.13
CA LEU A 188 -3.23 -19.73 -9.58
C LEU A 188 -3.43 -18.81 -10.78
N VAL A 189 -2.91 -17.60 -10.70
CA VAL A 189 -2.99 -16.59 -11.75
C VAL A 189 -1.59 -16.25 -12.24
N CYS A 190 -1.26 -16.66 -13.46
CA CYS A 190 0.03 -16.38 -14.08
C CYS A 190 0.00 -15.00 -14.75
N LEU A 191 0.86 -14.09 -14.29
CA LEU A 191 1.02 -12.74 -14.82
C LEU A 191 2.50 -12.50 -15.16
N PRO A 192 2.94 -12.84 -16.38
CA PRO A 192 4.35 -12.77 -16.74
C PRO A 192 4.84 -11.32 -16.82
N PHE A 193 6.01 -11.07 -16.23
CA PHE A 193 6.74 -9.82 -16.37
C PHE A 193 7.72 -9.93 -17.54
N PRO A 194 7.60 -9.12 -18.59
CA PRO A 194 8.52 -9.18 -19.70
C PRO A 194 9.92 -8.72 -19.30
N MET A 195 10.93 -9.52 -19.60
CA MET A 195 12.34 -9.19 -19.42
C MET A 195 12.85 -8.41 -20.63
N THR A 196 12.39 -7.18 -20.81
CA THR A 196 12.73 -6.31 -21.95
C THR A 196 13.22 -4.95 -21.48
N LYS A 197 14.04 -4.27 -22.29
CA LYS A 197 14.42 -2.87 -22.09
C LYS A 197 13.48 -1.90 -22.83
N GLU A 198 12.49 -2.40 -23.58
CA GLU A 198 11.51 -1.58 -24.29
C GLU A 198 10.48 -1.01 -23.30
N GLU A 199 10.61 0.25 -22.98
CA GLU A 199 9.79 0.94 -21.96
C GLU A 199 8.29 0.81 -22.22
N GLU A 200 7.86 0.92 -23.49
CA GLU A 200 6.43 0.84 -23.85
C GLU A 200 5.84 -0.55 -23.59
N LYS A 201 6.60 -1.63 -23.89
CA LYS A 201 6.17 -2.99 -23.59
C LYS A 201 6.11 -3.25 -22.09
N LEU A 202 7.10 -2.74 -21.34
CA LEU A 202 7.08 -2.80 -19.87
C LEU A 202 5.88 -2.07 -19.29
N ARG A 203 5.61 -0.85 -19.76
CA ARG A 203 4.50 -0.04 -19.30
C ARG A 203 3.16 -0.75 -19.52
N ARG A 204 2.91 -1.27 -20.73
CA ARG A 204 1.68 -2.01 -21.05
C ARG A 204 1.50 -3.25 -20.17
N ALA A 205 2.54 -4.07 -20.03
CA ALA A 205 2.47 -5.26 -19.19
C ALA A 205 2.19 -4.90 -17.71
N HIS A 206 2.83 -3.85 -17.21
CA HIS A 206 2.56 -3.38 -15.84
C HIS A 206 1.14 -2.84 -15.67
N GLU A 207 0.56 -2.22 -16.71
CA GLU A 207 -0.84 -1.77 -16.72
C GLU A 207 -1.81 -2.94 -16.69
N GLU A 208 -1.59 -3.95 -17.52
CA GLU A 208 -2.41 -5.16 -17.55
C GLU A 208 -2.36 -5.93 -16.23
N ILE A 209 -1.16 -6.11 -15.67
CA ILE A 209 -0.96 -6.78 -14.38
C ILE A 209 -1.66 -5.99 -13.27
N PHE A 210 -1.48 -4.65 -13.25
CA PHE A 210 -2.16 -3.78 -12.29
C PHE A 210 -3.68 -3.91 -12.40
N ALA A 211 -4.24 -3.78 -13.60
CA ALA A 211 -5.69 -3.85 -13.82
C ALA A 211 -6.27 -5.20 -13.36
N ARG A 212 -5.54 -6.29 -13.63
CA ARG A 212 -5.97 -7.63 -13.21
C ARG A 212 -5.95 -7.81 -11.69
N ILE A 213 -4.90 -7.36 -11.02
CA ILE A 213 -4.83 -7.41 -9.55
C ILE A 213 -5.87 -6.49 -8.93
N ALA A 214 -6.03 -5.26 -9.44
CA ALA A 214 -7.01 -4.31 -8.95
C ALA A 214 -8.45 -4.85 -9.02
N SER A 215 -8.81 -5.60 -10.08
CA SER A 215 -10.13 -6.23 -10.17
C SER A 215 -10.40 -7.22 -9.03
N TYR A 216 -9.41 -8.05 -8.66
CA TYR A 216 -9.56 -8.95 -7.52
C TYR A 216 -9.69 -8.21 -6.18
N LEU A 217 -8.92 -7.13 -6.02
CA LEU A 217 -9.00 -6.33 -4.79
C LEU A 217 -10.34 -5.61 -4.65
N THR A 218 -10.94 -5.12 -5.74
CA THR A 218 -12.29 -4.52 -5.71
C THR A 218 -13.39 -5.54 -5.39
N GLU A 219 -13.17 -6.83 -5.68
CA GLU A 219 -14.03 -7.93 -5.27
C GLU A 219 -13.84 -8.32 -3.78
N GLY A 220 -12.96 -7.65 -3.06
CA GLY A 220 -12.66 -7.94 -1.65
C GLY A 220 -11.69 -9.11 -1.44
N LYS A 221 -11.09 -9.65 -2.52
CA LYS A 221 -10.20 -10.84 -2.43
C LYS A 221 -8.85 -10.51 -1.82
N ILE A 222 -8.32 -11.46 -1.05
CA ILE A 222 -6.93 -11.45 -0.57
C ILE A 222 -6.05 -12.11 -1.62
N VAL A 223 -5.08 -11.36 -2.14
CA VAL A 223 -4.20 -11.77 -3.23
C VAL A 223 -2.78 -11.95 -2.71
N ALA A 224 -2.19 -13.14 -2.89
CA ALA A 224 -0.77 -13.38 -2.63
C ALA A 224 0.04 -13.31 -3.92
N PHE A 225 0.95 -12.35 -4.04
CA PHE A 225 1.92 -12.26 -5.12
C PHE A 225 3.24 -12.85 -4.64
N LEU A 226 3.67 -13.97 -5.23
CA LEU A 226 4.91 -14.63 -4.84
C LEU A 226 6.13 -14.01 -5.51
N THR A 227 7.22 -13.85 -4.76
CA THR A 227 8.52 -13.45 -5.29
C THR A 227 9.63 -14.24 -4.62
N ILE A 228 10.66 -14.58 -5.39
CA ILE A 228 11.86 -15.25 -4.87
C ILE A 228 12.65 -14.29 -3.98
N GLY A 229 13.27 -14.77 -2.94
CA GLY A 229 14.01 -13.96 -1.96
C GLY A 229 13.08 -13.10 -1.12
N ASP A 230 13.38 -11.81 -1.04
CA ASP A 230 12.61 -10.80 -0.32
C ASP A 230 11.96 -9.79 -1.29
N PRO A 231 10.68 -9.40 -1.10
CA PRO A 231 9.98 -8.48 -2.00
C PRO A 231 10.55 -7.05 -2.02
N SER A 232 11.32 -6.66 -1.02
CA SER A 232 11.94 -5.33 -0.93
C SER A 232 13.29 -5.23 -1.66
N VAL A 233 13.89 -6.39 -2.05
CA VAL A 233 15.25 -6.44 -2.63
C VAL A 233 15.17 -6.80 -4.11
N TYR A 234 15.33 -5.81 -4.99
CA TYR A 234 15.34 -5.94 -6.47
C TYR A 234 14.23 -6.83 -7.05
N SER A 235 13.03 -6.77 -6.45
CA SER A 235 11.86 -7.53 -6.86
C SER A 235 10.96 -6.75 -7.83
N THR A 236 10.41 -7.44 -8.83
CA THR A 236 9.38 -6.89 -9.73
C THR A 236 8.09 -6.54 -8.98
N TYR A 237 7.81 -7.18 -7.85
CA TYR A 237 6.68 -6.84 -6.98
C TYR A 237 6.66 -5.36 -6.58
N GLY A 238 7.82 -4.75 -6.36
CA GLY A 238 7.94 -3.35 -5.96
C GLY A 238 7.24 -2.36 -6.91
N TYR A 239 7.16 -2.67 -8.21
CA TYR A 239 6.42 -1.85 -9.19
C TYR A 239 4.92 -1.92 -8.94
N ILE A 240 4.39 -3.13 -8.74
CA ILE A 240 2.96 -3.35 -8.50
C ILE A 240 2.57 -2.82 -7.13
N HIS A 241 3.40 -3.03 -6.10
CA HIS A 241 3.19 -2.50 -4.76
C HIS A 241 2.95 -0.97 -4.78
N ARG A 242 3.88 -0.21 -5.37
CA ARG A 242 3.76 1.25 -5.46
C ARG A 242 2.52 1.69 -6.22
N ARG A 243 2.17 0.99 -7.30
CA ARG A 243 1.02 1.34 -8.14
C ARG A 243 -0.31 1.07 -7.45
N ILE A 244 -0.45 -0.08 -6.79
CA ILE A 244 -1.66 -0.42 -6.00
C ILE A 244 -1.78 0.51 -4.78
N ALA A 245 -0.67 0.83 -4.10
CA ALA A 245 -0.66 1.79 -2.99
C ALA A 245 -1.08 3.20 -3.44
N ALA A 246 -0.55 3.69 -4.57
CA ALA A 246 -0.92 4.98 -5.14
C ALA A 246 -2.39 5.04 -5.58
N TRP A 247 -2.95 3.93 -6.05
CA TRP A 247 -4.37 3.79 -6.36
C TRP A 247 -5.25 3.77 -5.10
N GLY A 248 -4.65 3.56 -3.92
CA GLY A 248 -5.33 3.52 -2.63
C GLY A 248 -5.75 2.12 -2.17
N GLY A 249 -5.26 1.06 -2.83
CA GLY A 249 -5.48 -0.33 -2.42
C GLY A 249 -4.67 -0.72 -1.19
N ASN A 250 -5.12 -1.76 -0.49
CA ASN A 250 -4.42 -2.30 0.66
C ASN A 250 -3.25 -3.17 0.19
N VAL A 251 -2.02 -2.83 0.57
CA VAL A 251 -0.82 -3.57 0.21
C VAL A 251 0.06 -3.85 1.41
N LYS A 252 0.68 -5.02 1.45
CA LYS A 252 1.66 -5.40 2.48
C LYS A 252 2.81 -6.16 1.85
N MET A 253 4.03 -5.91 2.33
CA MET A 253 5.20 -6.73 2.04
C MET A 253 5.40 -7.73 3.18
N ILE A 254 5.59 -8.99 2.82
CA ILE A 254 5.90 -10.08 3.74
C ILE A 254 7.33 -10.50 3.44
N SER A 255 8.24 -10.20 4.35
CA SER A 255 9.67 -10.48 4.16
C SER A 255 9.94 -11.96 3.96
N GLY A 256 10.88 -12.24 3.08
CA GLY A 256 11.53 -13.52 2.89
C GLY A 256 13.04 -13.40 3.18
N VAL A 257 13.75 -14.51 3.18
CA VAL A 257 15.20 -14.50 3.34
C VAL A 257 15.85 -14.07 2.01
N PRO A 258 16.65 -12.96 1.98
CA PRO A 258 17.38 -12.57 0.78
C PRO A 258 18.45 -13.60 0.39
N SER A 259 18.71 -13.76 -0.91
CA SER A 259 19.66 -14.77 -1.40
C SER A 259 21.07 -14.60 -0.83
N PHE A 260 21.53 -13.38 -0.61
CA PHE A 260 22.87 -13.13 -0.09
C PHE A 260 23.01 -13.52 1.39
N CYS A 261 21.96 -13.40 2.20
CA CYS A 261 21.96 -13.88 3.58
C CYS A 261 22.00 -15.42 3.61
N ALA A 262 21.20 -16.07 2.79
CA ALA A 262 21.23 -17.53 2.70
C ALA A 262 22.56 -18.06 2.12
N ALA A 263 23.10 -17.39 1.11
CA ALA A 263 24.42 -17.73 0.55
C ALA A 263 25.53 -17.62 1.61
N ALA A 264 25.54 -16.55 2.40
CA ALA A 264 26.51 -16.39 3.48
C ALA A 264 26.39 -17.50 4.54
N ALA A 265 25.17 -17.85 4.91
CA ALA A 265 24.89 -18.95 5.84
C ALA A 265 25.36 -20.31 5.27
N SER A 266 25.08 -20.61 3.99
CA SER A 266 25.54 -21.83 3.30
C SER A 266 27.06 -21.91 3.21
N LEU A 267 27.74 -20.75 3.07
CA LEU A 267 29.20 -20.66 3.06
C LEU A 267 29.83 -20.70 4.46
N GLY A 268 29.03 -20.52 5.52
CA GLY A 268 29.53 -20.39 6.89
C GLY A 268 30.33 -19.12 7.14
N ILE A 269 30.01 -18.02 6.42
CA ILE A 269 30.74 -16.74 6.56
C ILE A 269 29.84 -15.66 7.11
N SER A 270 30.42 -14.68 7.83
CA SER A 270 29.77 -13.41 8.12
C SER A 270 29.84 -12.47 6.91
N LEU A 271 28.75 -11.74 6.62
CA LEU A 271 28.77 -10.68 5.62
C LEU A 271 29.45 -9.41 6.13
N GLY A 272 29.37 -9.16 7.41
CA GLY A 272 30.03 -8.00 8.02
C GLY A 272 30.19 -8.19 9.52
N ASP A 273 31.30 -7.74 10.05
CA ASP A 273 31.63 -7.76 11.46
C ASP A 273 31.85 -6.32 11.96
N ASN A 274 31.42 -6.01 13.15
CA ASN A 274 31.58 -4.71 13.81
C ASN A 274 31.22 -3.49 12.95
N ARG A 275 32.18 -2.94 12.20
CA ARG A 275 32.07 -1.70 11.40
C ARG A 275 32.11 -1.95 9.90
N ASP A 276 32.08 -3.19 9.46
CA ASP A 276 32.13 -3.53 8.04
C ASP A 276 30.90 -2.97 7.31
N GLU A 277 31.14 -2.31 6.21
CA GLU A 277 30.09 -1.89 5.30
C GLU A 277 29.66 -3.05 4.39
N ILE A 278 28.37 -3.18 4.14
CA ILE A 278 27.82 -4.18 3.22
C ILE A 278 27.12 -3.46 2.08
N HIS A 279 27.64 -3.61 0.87
CA HIS A 279 27.10 -3.02 -0.34
C HIS A 279 26.35 -4.08 -1.15
N VAL A 280 25.03 -3.91 -1.30
CA VAL A 280 24.19 -4.81 -2.11
C VAL A 280 23.98 -4.19 -3.49
N ILE A 281 24.51 -4.83 -4.52
CA ILE A 281 24.69 -4.27 -5.86
C ILE A 281 23.94 -5.14 -6.88
N PRO A 282 23.14 -4.54 -7.80
CA PRO A 282 22.53 -5.28 -8.91
C PRO A 282 23.62 -5.59 -9.97
N GLY A 283 24.18 -6.78 -9.94
CA GLY A 283 25.31 -7.20 -10.80
C GLY A 283 25.01 -7.27 -12.30
N SER A 284 23.78 -6.96 -12.73
CA SER A 284 23.37 -6.90 -14.14
C SER A 284 23.50 -5.50 -14.77
N TYR A 285 23.98 -4.51 -14.02
CA TYR A 285 24.25 -3.14 -14.46
C TYR A 285 25.77 -2.85 -14.46
N GLU A 286 26.14 -1.59 -14.70
CA GLU A 286 27.51 -1.12 -14.63
C GLU A 286 28.04 -1.29 -13.19
N VAL A 287 29.19 -1.97 -13.04
CA VAL A 287 29.72 -2.37 -11.73
C VAL A 287 31.14 -1.83 -11.47
N GLU A 288 31.73 -1.16 -12.45
CA GLU A 288 33.11 -0.68 -12.43
C GLU A 288 33.38 0.25 -11.23
N GLU A 289 32.49 1.21 -10.98
CA GLU A 289 32.63 2.15 -9.86
C GLU A 289 32.53 1.46 -8.49
N THR A 290 31.89 0.30 -8.44
CA THR A 290 31.72 -0.45 -7.19
C THR A 290 32.99 -1.14 -6.73
N MET A 291 33.98 -1.25 -7.60
CA MET A 291 35.30 -1.80 -7.24
C MET A 291 36.04 -0.93 -6.21
N ALA A 292 35.75 0.37 -6.17
CA ALA A 292 36.31 1.30 -5.21
C ALA A 292 35.69 1.21 -3.80
N LEU A 293 34.59 0.49 -3.64
CA LEU A 293 33.92 0.35 -2.34
C LEU A 293 34.72 -0.58 -1.43
N SER A 294 34.83 -0.19 -0.16
CA SER A 294 35.45 -1.01 0.90
C SER A 294 34.42 -1.95 1.55
N GLY A 295 34.91 -2.96 2.28
CA GLY A 295 34.06 -3.91 3.00
C GLY A 295 33.51 -5.03 2.11
N THR A 296 32.30 -5.45 2.37
CA THR A 296 31.67 -6.55 1.64
C THR A 296 30.81 -6.06 0.50
N ARG A 297 31.08 -6.52 -0.69
CA ARG A 297 30.31 -6.23 -1.91
C ARG A 297 29.55 -7.48 -2.34
N VAL A 298 28.23 -7.37 -2.39
CA VAL A 298 27.33 -8.45 -2.80
C VAL A 298 26.74 -8.12 -4.16
N TYR A 299 27.13 -8.82 -5.20
CA TYR A 299 26.61 -8.66 -6.54
C TYR A 299 25.49 -9.67 -6.77
N MET A 300 24.26 -9.17 -6.85
CA MET A 300 23.07 -9.97 -7.08
C MET A 300 22.73 -10.07 -8.57
N LYS A 301 22.14 -11.21 -9.00
CA LYS A 301 21.73 -11.46 -10.40
C LYS A 301 22.90 -11.30 -11.39
N SER A 302 24.09 -11.69 -10.98
CA SER A 302 25.34 -11.45 -11.68
C SER A 302 25.66 -12.49 -12.77
N GLY A 303 24.84 -13.51 -12.97
CA GLY A 303 25.17 -14.63 -13.88
C GLY A 303 25.54 -14.22 -15.30
N LYS A 304 24.88 -13.21 -15.89
CA LYS A 304 25.21 -12.70 -17.24
C LYS A 304 26.46 -11.82 -17.27
N SER A 305 26.81 -11.21 -16.15
CA SER A 305 27.97 -10.29 -16.00
C SER A 305 29.17 -10.98 -15.34
N LEU A 306 29.11 -12.30 -15.13
CA LEU A 306 30.09 -13.02 -14.35
C LEU A 306 31.49 -12.94 -14.93
N ALA A 307 31.65 -13.08 -16.26
CA ALA A 307 32.94 -12.94 -16.95
C ALA A 307 33.52 -11.52 -16.77
N HIS A 308 32.68 -10.50 -16.87
CA HIS A 308 33.13 -9.12 -16.69
C HIS A 308 33.52 -8.84 -15.25
N LEU A 309 32.74 -9.28 -14.26
CA LEU A 309 33.06 -9.18 -12.85
C LEU A 309 34.37 -9.94 -12.53
N LYS A 310 34.57 -11.13 -13.13
CA LYS A 310 35.79 -11.90 -12.98
C LYS A 310 37.02 -11.09 -13.42
N ALA A 311 36.99 -10.50 -14.62
CA ALA A 311 38.10 -9.71 -15.13
C ALA A 311 38.43 -8.50 -14.24
N LEU A 312 37.40 -7.78 -13.73
CA LEU A 312 37.60 -6.66 -12.82
C LEU A 312 38.23 -7.12 -11.48
N LEU A 313 37.77 -8.24 -10.93
CA LEU A 313 38.28 -8.78 -9.69
C LEU A 313 39.70 -9.35 -9.81
N GLU A 314 40.06 -9.97 -10.95
CA GLU A 314 41.43 -10.41 -11.26
C GLU A 314 42.41 -9.24 -11.27
N GLU A 315 41.96 -8.08 -11.81
CA GLU A 315 42.82 -6.87 -11.78
C GLU A 315 42.93 -6.32 -10.36
N GLN A 316 41.81 -6.24 -9.62
CA GLN A 316 41.81 -5.72 -8.26
C GLN A 316 42.62 -6.58 -7.28
N GLN A 317 42.67 -7.91 -7.47
CA GLN A 317 43.46 -8.80 -6.63
C GLN A 317 44.97 -8.57 -6.72
N LYS A 318 45.46 -7.88 -7.76
CA LYS A 318 46.87 -7.50 -7.86
C LYS A 318 47.25 -6.43 -6.84
N GLU A 319 46.30 -5.61 -6.44
CA GLU A 319 46.50 -4.48 -5.53
C GLU A 319 46.00 -4.76 -4.11
N LYS A 320 44.97 -5.59 -3.95
CA LYS A 320 44.29 -5.81 -2.68
C LYS A 320 43.92 -7.28 -2.46
N LYS A 321 44.19 -7.78 -1.26
CA LYS A 321 43.73 -9.12 -0.87
C LYS A 321 42.22 -9.11 -0.66
N MET A 322 41.54 -10.11 -1.17
CA MET A 322 40.10 -10.28 -1.03
C MET A 322 39.70 -11.74 -1.13
N SER A 323 38.62 -12.08 -0.44
CA SER A 323 37.98 -13.37 -0.53
C SER A 323 36.72 -13.26 -1.45
N VAL A 324 36.62 -14.18 -2.40
CA VAL A 324 35.54 -14.18 -3.41
C VAL A 324 34.75 -15.48 -3.33
N TYR A 325 33.44 -15.36 -3.22
CA TYR A 325 32.48 -16.47 -3.10
C TYR A 325 31.38 -16.31 -4.12
N CYS A 326 31.12 -17.35 -4.91
CA CYS A 326 30.05 -17.36 -5.89
C CYS A 326 29.08 -18.51 -5.56
N VAL A 327 27.81 -18.14 -5.35
CA VAL A 327 26.75 -19.12 -5.09
C VAL A 327 25.68 -18.97 -6.19
N GLU A 328 25.46 -20.07 -6.91
CA GLU A 328 24.39 -20.17 -7.90
C GLU A 328 23.25 -21.02 -7.34
N ASN A 329 22.02 -20.62 -7.58
CA ASN A 329 20.80 -21.34 -7.21
C ASN A 329 20.75 -21.73 -5.71
N CYS A 330 21.13 -20.78 -4.83
CA CYS A 330 21.25 -21.00 -3.40
C CYS A 330 19.99 -21.67 -2.80
N GLY A 331 20.20 -22.77 -2.08
CA GLY A 331 19.13 -23.58 -1.45
C GLY A 331 18.31 -24.43 -2.42
N MET A 332 18.66 -24.48 -3.70
CA MET A 332 18.02 -25.36 -4.70
C MET A 332 18.81 -26.66 -4.88
N ALA A 333 18.22 -27.67 -5.50
CA ALA A 333 18.85 -28.97 -5.72
C ALA A 333 20.09 -28.90 -6.62
N ASP A 334 20.22 -27.86 -7.42
CA ASP A 334 21.33 -27.57 -8.33
C ASP A 334 22.21 -26.41 -7.85
N GLU A 335 22.23 -26.17 -6.52
CA GLU A 335 23.15 -25.22 -5.89
C GLU A 335 24.60 -25.51 -6.29
N ARG A 336 25.33 -24.46 -6.63
CA ARG A 336 26.77 -24.52 -6.92
C ARG A 336 27.52 -23.45 -6.19
N ILE A 337 28.57 -23.86 -5.49
CA ILE A 337 29.49 -22.95 -4.76
C ILE A 337 30.81 -22.96 -5.45
N ARG A 338 31.41 -21.78 -5.68
CA ARG A 338 32.78 -21.60 -6.17
C ARG A 338 33.48 -20.61 -5.27
N LEU A 339 34.74 -20.90 -5.00
CA LEU A 339 35.60 -20.10 -4.11
C LEU A 339 36.82 -19.61 -4.91
N GLY A 340 37.13 -18.32 -4.74
CA GLY A 340 38.21 -17.64 -5.46
C GLY A 340 37.77 -17.13 -6.85
N VAL A 341 38.51 -16.12 -7.34
CA VAL A 341 38.21 -15.49 -8.66
C VAL A 341 38.48 -16.47 -9.80
N GLU A 342 39.52 -17.27 -9.69
CA GLU A 342 39.91 -18.28 -10.67
C GLU A 342 38.87 -19.36 -10.92
N ALA A 343 38.01 -19.65 -9.91
CA ALA A 343 36.93 -20.61 -10.02
C ALA A 343 35.66 -20.04 -10.70
N LEU A 344 35.61 -18.73 -10.92
CA LEU A 344 34.48 -18.09 -11.60
C LEU A 344 34.39 -18.50 -13.06
N GLY A 345 33.22 -18.89 -13.51
CA GLY A 345 32.94 -19.23 -14.91
C GLY A 345 32.74 -17.99 -15.81
N GLU A 346 32.63 -18.24 -17.11
CA GLU A 346 32.28 -17.19 -18.10
C GLU A 346 30.84 -16.72 -18.00
N SER A 347 29.97 -17.54 -17.44
CA SER A 347 28.56 -17.24 -17.21
C SER A 347 28.01 -18.06 -16.06
N GLY A 348 26.90 -17.62 -15.49
CA GLY A 348 26.22 -18.33 -14.41
C GLY A 348 24.71 -18.30 -14.59
N SER A 349 24.00 -18.96 -13.68
CA SER A 349 22.53 -18.89 -13.56
C SER A 349 22.06 -17.45 -13.34
N TYR A 350 20.80 -17.16 -13.70
CA TYR A 350 20.17 -15.89 -13.34
C TYR A 350 20.19 -15.64 -11.82
N LEU A 351 20.13 -16.72 -11.04
CA LEU A 351 20.14 -16.69 -9.58
C LEU A 351 21.58 -16.81 -9.02
N THR A 352 22.54 -16.12 -9.63
CA THR A 352 23.92 -16.04 -9.17
C THR A 352 24.09 -14.86 -8.21
N THR A 353 24.62 -15.16 -7.02
CA THR A 353 25.05 -14.17 -6.03
C THR A 353 26.57 -14.29 -5.87
N LEU A 354 27.30 -13.19 -6.10
CA LEU A 354 28.73 -13.11 -5.88
C LEU A 354 28.98 -12.25 -4.63
N ILE A 355 29.78 -12.76 -3.69
CA ILE A 355 30.16 -12.06 -2.46
C ILE A 355 31.66 -11.84 -2.51
N VAL A 356 32.08 -10.60 -2.37
CA VAL A 356 33.49 -10.19 -2.34
C VAL A 356 33.75 -9.51 -1.01
N LYS A 357 34.64 -10.05 -0.20
CA LYS A 357 35.06 -9.48 1.07
C LYS A 357 36.52 -9.02 0.97
N ASP A 358 36.75 -7.81 1.42
CA ASP A 358 38.14 -7.36 1.65
C ASP A 358 38.70 -8.14 2.84
N ASP A 359 39.87 -8.75 2.65
CA ASP A 359 40.57 -9.43 3.74
C ASP A 359 41.23 -8.37 4.62
N GLU A 360 40.81 -8.26 5.88
CA GLU A 360 41.53 -7.47 6.86
C GLU A 360 42.92 -8.09 7.09
N GLU A 361 43.95 -7.27 7.13
CA GLU A 361 45.22 -7.73 7.70
C GLU A 361 44.96 -8.08 9.17
N VAL A 362 45.03 -9.37 9.50
CA VAL A 362 44.96 -9.82 10.88
C VAL A 362 46.18 -9.18 11.60
N VAL A 363 45.90 -8.10 12.34
CA VAL A 363 46.87 -7.43 13.21
C VAL A 363 47.10 -8.27 14.47
#